data_4b51b673cde2823611bb4ab6546a2835
#
_entry.id   4b51b673cde2823611bb4ab6546a2835
#
_cell.length_a   1.000
_cell.length_b   1.000
_cell.length_c   1.000
_cell.angle_alpha   90.00
_cell.angle_beta   90.00
_cell.angle_gamma   90.00
#
_symmetry.space_group_name_H-M   'P 1'
#
loop_
_entity.id
_entity.type
_entity.pdbx_description
1 polymer ?
#
loop_
_entity_poly.entity_id
_entity_poly.type
_entity_poly.pdbx_seq_one_letter_code
_entity_poly.pdbx_strand_id
1 'polypeptide(L)'
;MKKSIILLMLLSVNLFPQKIGFQSFGLSIPLVGSLADYKIEKHGGNVSKENYESKSTFEGGLLLKAGYSFILKQNEPYFISLLFDFGYYRDTFGFMNYINNRKEVNVFDSLNMGFFAEGLFGFFTLGFGGGIKVPLGGSLRYDNIIELLNYGRLKNRFDDLYIPYIKFIIGLRYDSAYAGGGSSLSFYFNYDFQKIKVKGVEPDIQRLCSIDLGVQIGFHFGSYEYID
;
A
#
# COMPACT_ATOMS: atom_id res chain seq x y z
N MET A 1 -22.31 18.43 4.55
CA MET A 1 -21.84 17.29 3.71
C MET A 1 -21.02 16.24 4.46
N LYS A 2 -20.08 16.57 5.37
CA LYS A 2 -19.23 15.54 6.06
C LYS A 2 -20.02 14.59 6.99
N LYS A 3 -21.11 15.03 7.62
CA LYS A 3 -21.93 14.18 8.50
C LYS A 3 -22.79 13.17 7.73
N SER A 4 -23.14 13.46 6.46
CA SER A 4 -23.97 12.58 5.64
C SER A 4 -23.24 11.35 5.11
N ILE A 5 -21.93 11.43 4.89
CA ILE A 5 -21.12 10.31 4.38
C ILE A 5 -20.92 9.25 5.49
N ILE A 6 -20.66 9.70 6.73
CA ILE A 6 -20.53 8.81 7.89
C ILE A 6 -21.88 8.11 8.19
N LEU A 7 -22.99 8.86 8.06
CA LEU A 7 -24.32 8.29 8.24
C LEU A 7 -24.67 7.29 7.12
N LEU A 8 -24.26 7.56 5.87
CA LEU A 8 -24.44 6.61 4.76
C LEU A 8 -23.61 5.34 4.95
N MET A 9 -22.37 5.44 5.43
CA MET A 9 -21.56 4.28 5.79
C MET A 9 -22.17 3.48 6.95
N LEU A 10 -22.70 4.15 7.97
CA LEU A 10 -23.37 3.48 9.09
C LEU A 10 -24.73 2.88 8.71
N LEU A 11 -25.47 3.47 7.78
CA LEU A 11 -26.73 2.94 7.27
C LEU A 11 -26.53 1.76 6.31
N SER A 12 -25.46 1.74 5.53
CA SER A 12 -25.13 0.59 4.66
C SER A 12 -24.81 -0.68 5.45
N VAL A 13 -24.41 -0.54 6.70
CA VAL A 13 -24.07 -1.61 7.64
C VAL A 13 -25.28 -2.48 8.01
N ASN A 14 -26.50 -1.91 8.00
CA ASN A 14 -27.73 -2.63 8.41
C ASN A 14 -28.57 -3.14 7.24
N LEU A 15 -28.17 -2.90 5.97
CA LEU A 15 -28.99 -3.24 4.81
C LEU A 15 -28.76 -4.66 4.27
N PHE A 16 -27.71 -5.36 4.73
CA PHE A 16 -27.45 -6.73 4.29
C PHE A 16 -27.90 -7.72 5.37
N PRO A 17 -28.75 -8.70 5.03
CA PRO A 17 -29.16 -9.72 5.99
C PRO A 17 -27.93 -10.51 6.46
N GLN A 18 -27.81 -10.70 7.76
CA GLN A 18 -26.69 -11.39 8.45
C GLN A 18 -26.36 -12.80 7.89
N LYS A 19 -27.28 -13.40 7.14
CA LYS A 19 -27.08 -14.70 6.46
C LYS A 19 -26.12 -14.65 5.25
N ILE A 20 -25.79 -13.46 4.73
CA ILE A 20 -25.01 -13.30 3.50
C ILE A 20 -23.55 -12.90 3.80
N GLY A 21 -23.29 -12.33 4.97
CA GLY A 21 -21.94 -11.86 5.30
C GLY A 21 -21.86 -11.11 6.63
N PHE A 22 -20.70 -10.59 6.92
CA PHE A 22 -20.39 -9.87 8.16
C PHE A 22 -19.43 -8.70 7.92
N GLN A 23 -19.39 -7.76 8.87
CA GLN A 23 -18.42 -6.67 8.85
C GLN A 23 -17.05 -7.19 9.21
N SER A 24 -16.06 -6.78 8.43
CA SER A 24 -14.67 -7.15 8.64
C SER A 24 -13.84 -5.91 8.93
N PHE A 25 -13.05 -6.01 9.98
CA PHE A 25 -12.03 -5.02 10.34
C PHE A 25 -10.70 -5.72 10.45
N GLY A 26 -9.62 -4.98 10.27
CA GLY A 26 -8.30 -5.56 10.39
C GLY A 26 -7.22 -4.52 10.56
N LEU A 27 -6.06 -5.03 10.95
CA LEU A 27 -4.79 -4.31 11.01
C LEU A 27 -3.79 -5.11 10.19
N SER A 28 -3.00 -4.48 9.36
CA SER A 28 -1.93 -5.14 8.62
C SER A 28 -0.63 -4.37 8.67
N ILE A 29 0.46 -5.11 8.78
CA ILE A 29 1.82 -4.60 8.90
C ILE A 29 2.64 -5.22 7.76
N PRO A 30 2.76 -4.56 6.60
CA PRO A 30 3.67 -4.96 5.54
C PRO A 30 5.12 -4.64 5.94
N LEU A 31 6.02 -5.59 5.70
CA LEU A 31 7.46 -5.51 5.91
C LEU A 31 8.12 -6.01 4.63
N VAL A 32 8.68 -5.12 3.83
CA VAL A 32 9.07 -5.45 2.47
C VAL A 32 10.45 -4.91 2.10
N GLY A 33 11.14 -5.64 1.22
CA GLY A 33 12.26 -5.14 0.46
C GLY A 33 11.76 -4.48 -0.82
N SER A 34 12.23 -3.30 -1.13
CA SER A 34 11.86 -2.52 -2.31
C SER A 34 13.03 -2.41 -3.28
N LEU A 35 12.71 -2.56 -4.56
CA LEU A 35 13.62 -2.31 -5.69
C LEU A 35 13.02 -1.21 -6.54
N ALA A 36 13.63 -0.03 -6.48
CA ALA A 36 13.18 1.12 -7.26
C ALA A 36 13.75 1.09 -8.68
N ASP A 37 12.93 1.47 -9.67
CA ASP A 37 13.36 1.70 -11.06
C ASP A 37 13.24 3.20 -11.37
N TYR A 38 14.34 3.79 -11.78
CA TYR A 38 14.43 5.21 -12.13
C TYR A 38 14.40 5.37 -13.63
N LYS A 39 13.43 6.15 -14.14
CA LYS A 39 13.32 6.48 -15.56
C LYS A 39 13.27 7.98 -15.73
N ILE A 40 14.16 8.50 -16.57
CA ILE A 40 14.09 9.89 -17.04
C ILE A 40 13.53 9.87 -18.45
N GLU A 41 12.38 10.50 -18.69
CA GLU A 41 11.86 10.74 -20.03
C GLU A 41 12.31 12.13 -20.49
N LYS A 42 13.26 12.18 -21.42
CA LYS A 42 13.68 13.42 -22.08
C LYS A 42 12.72 13.80 -23.20
N HIS A 43 12.39 15.08 -23.29
CA HIS A 43 11.63 15.61 -24.43
C HIS A 43 12.53 15.56 -25.67
N GLY A 44 12.29 14.59 -26.57
CA GLY A 44 13.01 14.50 -27.84
C GLY A 44 14.00 13.36 -28.02
N GLY A 45 14.03 12.35 -27.19
CA GLY A 45 14.79 11.13 -27.47
C GLY A 45 15.60 10.57 -26.29
N ASN A 46 15.83 9.32 -26.34
CA ASN A 46 16.68 8.41 -25.58
C ASN A 46 16.98 8.74 -24.10
N VAL A 47 16.30 8.01 -23.24
CA VAL A 47 16.58 7.91 -21.80
C VAL A 47 17.91 7.18 -21.61
N SER A 48 18.92 7.84 -21.08
CA SER A 48 20.11 7.14 -20.60
C SER A 48 19.81 6.53 -19.23
N LYS A 49 19.38 5.27 -19.20
CA LYS A 49 19.32 4.44 -17.99
C LYS A 49 20.70 4.22 -17.34
N GLU A 50 21.75 4.55 -18.06
CA GLU A 50 23.14 4.18 -17.77
C GLU A 50 23.73 4.85 -16.52
N ASN A 51 23.05 5.87 -15.99
CA ASN A 51 23.61 6.67 -14.91
C ASN A 51 23.04 6.32 -13.53
N TYR A 52 22.02 5.47 -13.45
CA TYR A 52 21.37 5.12 -12.19
C TYR A 52 21.19 3.61 -12.05
N GLU A 53 21.67 3.05 -10.96
CA GLU A 53 21.45 1.66 -10.59
C GLU A 53 20.51 1.59 -9.38
N SER A 54 19.49 0.73 -9.47
CA SER A 54 18.61 0.44 -8.35
C SER A 54 19.35 -0.16 -7.17
N LYS A 55 19.07 0.32 -5.98
CA LYS A 55 19.54 -0.27 -4.73
C LYS A 55 18.37 -0.74 -3.91
N SER A 56 18.49 -1.93 -3.35
CA SER A 56 17.47 -2.46 -2.45
C SER A 56 17.35 -1.59 -1.21
N THR A 57 16.10 -1.36 -0.80
CA THR A 57 15.73 -0.62 0.40
C THR A 57 14.73 -1.41 1.20
N PHE A 58 14.44 -0.97 2.42
CA PHE A 58 13.42 -1.56 3.27
C PHE A 58 12.27 -0.59 3.46
N GLU A 59 11.05 -1.11 3.36
CA GLU A 59 9.81 -0.37 3.50
C GLU A 59 8.88 -1.05 4.49
N GLY A 60 7.88 -0.31 4.95
CA GLY A 60 6.88 -0.85 5.84
C GLY A 60 5.79 0.14 6.16
N GLY A 61 4.73 -0.38 6.77
CA GLY A 61 3.56 0.42 7.09
C GLY A 61 2.71 -0.17 8.19
N LEU A 62 1.67 0.57 8.51
CA LEU A 62 0.59 0.18 9.41
C LEU A 62 -0.73 0.57 8.76
N LEU A 63 -1.51 -0.42 8.35
CA LEU A 63 -2.74 -0.23 7.58
C LEU A 63 -3.93 -0.79 8.36
N LEU A 64 -4.94 0.03 8.54
CA LEU A 64 -6.26 -0.37 8.99
C LEU A 64 -7.07 -0.85 7.79
N LYS A 65 -7.83 -1.91 7.96
CA LYS A 65 -8.75 -2.46 6.97
C LYS A 65 -10.17 -2.39 7.53
N ALA A 66 -11.12 -1.99 6.72
CA ALA A 66 -12.53 -1.99 7.07
C ALA A 66 -13.38 -2.32 5.84
N GLY A 67 -14.38 -3.17 6.01
CA GLY A 67 -15.25 -3.53 4.89
C GLY A 67 -16.25 -4.61 5.23
N TYR A 68 -16.63 -5.37 4.21
CA TYR A 68 -17.65 -6.41 4.32
C TYR A 68 -17.17 -7.71 3.69
N SER A 69 -17.45 -8.82 4.39
CA SER A 69 -17.14 -10.18 3.95
C SER A 69 -18.41 -10.92 3.57
N PHE A 70 -18.44 -11.46 2.36
CA PHE A 70 -19.53 -12.28 1.83
C PHE A 70 -19.22 -13.75 2.06
N ILE A 71 -20.11 -14.46 2.74
CA ILE A 71 -19.98 -15.88 3.02
C ILE A 71 -20.28 -16.68 1.74
N LEU A 72 -19.33 -17.49 1.29
CA LEU A 72 -19.49 -18.36 0.14
C LEU A 72 -20.05 -19.74 0.52
N LYS A 73 -19.68 -20.23 1.71
CA LYS A 73 -20.12 -21.52 2.20
C LYS A 73 -20.43 -21.38 3.70
N GLN A 74 -21.63 -21.85 4.08
CA GLN A 74 -22.02 -21.88 5.50
C GLN A 74 -21.22 -22.96 6.23
N ASN A 75 -20.91 -22.70 7.51
CA ASN A 75 -20.18 -23.62 8.40
C ASN A 75 -18.74 -23.93 7.98
N GLU A 76 -18.18 -23.19 7.03
CA GLU A 76 -16.79 -23.28 6.65
C GLU A 76 -16.20 -21.88 6.44
N PRO A 77 -14.90 -21.66 6.70
CA PRO A 77 -14.26 -20.36 6.54
C PRO A 77 -13.97 -20.07 5.06
N TYR A 78 -15.03 -19.94 4.26
CA TYR A 78 -14.98 -19.56 2.86
C TYR A 78 -15.73 -18.26 2.65
N PHE A 79 -15.01 -17.17 2.42
CA PHE A 79 -15.61 -15.87 2.18
C PHE A 79 -14.76 -14.99 1.27
N ILE A 80 -15.38 -13.99 0.67
CA ILE A 80 -14.74 -12.91 -0.08
C ILE A 80 -15.02 -11.61 0.64
N SER A 81 -13.98 -10.88 0.99
CA SER A 81 -14.04 -9.58 1.65
C SER A 81 -13.71 -8.47 0.67
N LEU A 82 -14.53 -7.42 0.68
CA LEU A 82 -14.20 -6.15 0.03
C LEU A 82 -13.83 -5.15 1.13
N LEU A 83 -12.59 -4.72 1.13
CA LEU A 83 -11.98 -3.96 2.20
C LEU A 83 -11.48 -2.61 1.68
N PHE A 84 -11.59 -1.59 2.49
CA PHE A 84 -10.91 -0.32 2.33
C PHE A 84 -9.69 -0.31 3.24
N ASP A 85 -8.50 -0.06 2.66
CA ASP A 85 -7.25 0.09 3.38
C ASP A 85 -6.97 1.57 3.64
N PHE A 86 -6.56 1.88 4.86
CA PHE A 86 -6.20 3.24 5.25
C PHE A 86 -5.10 3.20 6.30
N GLY A 87 -4.04 3.99 6.13
CA GLY A 87 -2.99 4.04 7.15
C GLY A 87 -1.70 4.72 6.71
N TYR A 88 -0.66 4.47 7.48
CA TYR A 88 0.67 4.97 7.23
C TYR A 88 1.49 3.96 6.42
N TYR A 89 2.23 4.45 5.44
CA TYR A 89 3.22 3.68 4.70
C TYR A 89 4.48 4.52 4.45
N ARG A 90 5.64 3.89 4.60
CA ARG A 90 6.93 4.49 4.26
C ARG A 90 7.45 3.86 2.99
N ASP A 91 7.54 4.67 1.94
CA ASP A 91 8.13 4.31 0.66
C ASP A 91 9.59 4.76 0.60
N THR A 92 10.45 3.94 0.00
CA THR A 92 11.87 4.21 -0.05
C THR A 92 12.46 3.85 -1.42
N PHE A 93 12.92 4.85 -2.16
CA PHE A 93 13.51 4.68 -3.48
C PHE A 93 15.01 4.90 -3.41
N GLY A 94 15.79 3.83 -3.53
CA GLY A 94 17.24 3.86 -3.45
C GLY A 94 17.92 3.73 -4.80
N PHE A 95 18.91 4.57 -5.07
CA PHE A 95 19.68 4.59 -6.31
C PHE A 95 21.15 4.83 -6.05
N MET A 96 22.00 4.30 -6.95
CA MET A 96 23.38 4.73 -7.12
C MET A 96 23.43 5.60 -8.38
N ASN A 97 23.87 6.83 -8.24
CA ASN A 97 24.09 7.74 -9.34
C ASN A 97 25.57 7.64 -9.75
N TYR A 98 25.83 7.08 -10.93
CA TYR A 98 27.20 6.86 -11.43
C TYR A 98 27.88 8.12 -11.96
N ILE A 99 27.13 9.20 -12.27
CA ILE A 99 27.73 10.46 -12.72
C ILE A 99 28.59 11.07 -11.61
N ASN A 100 28.06 11.05 -10.39
CA ASN A 100 28.73 11.62 -9.22
C ASN A 100 29.19 10.57 -8.21
N ASN A 101 29.00 9.27 -8.51
CA ASN A 101 29.28 8.12 -7.66
C ASN A 101 28.66 8.24 -6.26
N ARG A 102 27.39 8.70 -6.19
CA ARG A 102 26.68 8.94 -4.94
C ARG A 102 25.48 8.03 -4.78
N LYS A 103 25.26 7.60 -3.55
CA LYS A 103 24.03 6.92 -3.14
C LYS A 103 22.95 7.96 -2.85
N GLU A 104 21.83 7.84 -3.54
CA GLU A 104 20.65 8.68 -3.36
C GLU A 104 19.50 7.82 -2.82
N VAL A 105 18.84 8.27 -1.76
CA VAL A 105 17.70 7.59 -1.17
C VAL A 105 16.59 8.59 -0.92
N ASN A 106 15.48 8.39 -1.60
CA ASN A 106 14.27 9.18 -1.42
C ASN A 106 13.32 8.40 -0.50
N VAL A 107 13.00 8.96 0.66
CA VAL A 107 12.07 8.38 1.63
C VAL A 107 10.84 9.25 1.67
N PHE A 108 9.65 8.63 1.51
CA PHE A 108 8.36 9.31 1.63
C PHE A 108 7.55 8.66 2.75
N ASP A 109 7.12 9.48 3.69
CA ASP A 109 6.16 9.12 4.73
C ASP A 109 4.76 9.46 4.21
N SER A 110 3.99 8.44 3.86
CA SER A 110 2.77 8.56 3.07
C SER A 110 1.52 8.15 3.86
N LEU A 111 0.41 8.82 3.57
CA LEU A 111 -0.91 8.32 3.88
C LEU A 111 -1.35 7.37 2.77
N ASN A 112 -1.60 6.11 3.10
CA ASN A 112 -2.07 5.09 2.17
C ASN A 112 -3.59 4.99 2.21
N MET A 113 -4.22 4.91 1.03
CA MET A 113 -5.65 4.70 0.87
C MET A 113 -5.90 3.79 -0.32
N GLY A 114 -6.70 2.74 -0.16
CA GLY A 114 -6.96 1.82 -1.26
C GLY A 114 -8.14 0.90 -1.03
N PHE A 115 -8.50 0.16 -2.07
CA PHE A 115 -9.48 -0.91 -2.03
C PHE A 115 -8.81 -2.25 -2.25
N PHE A 116 -9.30 -3.26 -1.55
CA PHE A 116 -8.70 -4.56 -1.53
C PHE A 116 -9.77 -5.65 -1.47
N ALA A 117 -9.70 -6.60 -2.40
CA ALA A 117 -10.51 -7.81 -2.37
C ALA A 117 -9.66 -8.96 -1.81
N GLU A 118 -10.15 -9.63 -0.77
CA GLU A 118 -9.47 -10.74 -0.11
C GLU A 118 -10.40 -11.94 -0.04
N GLY A 119 -9.97 -13.10 -0.58
CA GLY A 119 -10.64 -14.38 -0.45
C GLY A 119 -9.99 -15.23 0.63
N LEU A 120 -10.80 -15.83 1.50
CA LEU A 120 -10.39 -16.88 2.42
C LEU A 120 -11.00 -18.20 2.00
N PHE A 121 -10.17 -19.24 1.87
CA PHE A 121 -10.53 -20.60 1.46
C PHE A 121 -9.94 -21.59 2.45
N GLY A 122 -10.69 -21.90 3.50
CA GLY A 122 -10.18 -22.62 4.66
C GLY A 122 -9.17 -21.77 5.45
N PHE A 123 -7.92 -22.15 5.41
CA PHE A 123 -6.82 -21.39 6.01
C PHE A 123 -6.00 -20.59 4.99
N PHE A 124 -6.30 -20.76 3.71
CA PHE A 124 -5.56 -20.11 2.62
C PHE A 124 -6.19 -18.76 2.26
N THR A 125 -5.37 -17.73 2.15
CA THR A 125 -5.83 -16.40 1.76
C THR A 125 -5.15 -15.92 0.48
N LEU A 126 -5.93 -15.27 -0.35
CA LEU A 126 -5.51 -14.63 -1.59
C LEU A 126 -6.14 -13.25 -1.66
N GLY A 127 -5.36 -12.23 -1.98
CA GLY A 127 -5.91 -10.89 -2.08
C GLY A 127 -5.26 -10.06 -3.17
N PHE A 128 -6.07 -9.18 -3.74
CA PHE A 128 -5.66 -8.25 -4.77
C PHE A 128 -6.33 -6.88 -4.54
N GLY A 129 -5.59 -5.82 -4.79
CA GLY A 129 -6.12 -4.47 -4.64
C GLY A 129 -5.19 -3.41 -5.18
N GLY A 130 -5.56 -2.18 -4.92
CA GLY A 130 -4.78 -1.02 -5.31
C GLY A 130 -5.33 0.26 -4.72
N GLY A 131 -4.59 1.32 -4.89
CA GLY A 131 -4.94 2.61 -4.32
C GLY A 131 -3.92 3.67 -4.63
N ILE A 132 -3.85 4.63 -3.74
CA ILE A 132 -2.91 5.74 -3.79
C ILE A 132 -2.22 5.92 -2.43
N LYS A 133 -0.96 6.28 -2.47
CA LYS A 133 -0.20 6.77 -1.33
C LYS A 133 0.04 8.27 -1.54
N VAL A 134 -0.24 9.08 -0.53
CA VAL A 134 -0.06 10.53 -0.55
C VAL A 134 1.07 10.90 0.39
N PRO A 135 2.26 11.27 -0.12
CA PRO A 135 3.38 11.70 0.72
C PRO A 135 3.02 12.94 1.54
N LEU A 136 3.15 12.85 2.86
CA LEU A 136 2.93 13.94 3.80
C LEU A 136 4.25 14.56 4.29
N GLY A 137 5.34 13.82 4.17
CA GLY A 137 6.69 14.20 4.55
C GLY A 137 7.70 13.21 4.02
N GLY A 138 8.95 13.34 4.46
CA GLY A 138 10.00 12.41 4.08
C GLY A 138 11.40 12.97 4.24
N SER A 139 12.35 12.34 3.57
CA SER A 139 13.74 12.81 3.51
C SER A 139 14.41 12.43 2.20
N LEU A 140 15.30 13.29 1.75
CA LEU A 140 16.26 12.98 0.71
C LEU A 140 17.61 12.76 1.36
N ARG A 141 18.25 11.67 1.04
CA ARG A 141 19.56 11.29 1.57
C ARG A 141 20.55 11.18 0.43
N TYR A 142 21.61 11.96 0.53
CA TYR A 142 22.73 11.97 -0.41
C TYR A 142 24.00 11.69 0.39
N ASP A 143 24.52 10.46 0.35
CA ASP A 143 25.63 10.02 1.19
C ASP A 143 25.39 10.34 2.67
N ASN A 144 26.11 11.35 3.19
CA ASN A 144 26.02 11.79 4.59
C ASN A 144 25.09 12.98 4.82
N ILE A 145 24.44 13.51 3.77
CA ILE A 145 23.54 14.65 3.86
C ILE A 145 22.11 14.13 3.91
N ILE A 146 21.37 14.57 4.92
CA ILE A 146 19.93 14.28 5.08
C ILE A 146 19.17 15.59 5.01
N GLU A 147 18.35 15.72 3.98
CA GLU A 147 17.39 16.83 3.84
C GLU A 147 16.01 16.35 4.26
N LEU A 148 15.47 16.92 5.34
CA LEU A 148 14.10 16.63 5.77
C LEU A 148 13.10 17.43 4.95
N LEU A 149 12.09 16.75 4.43
CA LEU A 149 11.02 17.32 3.64
C LEU A 149 9.70 17.25 4.40
N ASN A 150 9.14 18.41 4.73
CA ASN A 150 7.75 18.52 5.14
C ASN A 150 6.84 18.62 3.91
N TYR A 151 5.53 18.52 4.10
CA TYR A 151 4.55 18.58 3.00
C TYR A 151 4.70 19.83 2.11
N GLY A 152 4.96 21.00 2.68
CA GLY A 152 5.17 22.23 1.92
C GLY A 152 6.40 22.15 1.00
N ARG A 153 7.51 21.62 1.48
CA ARG A 153 8.73 21.42 0.68
C ARG A 153 8.50 20.37 -0.40
N LEU A 154 7.78 19.27 -0.11
CA LEU A 154 7.40 18.26 -1.10
C LEU A 154 6.58 18.88 -2.22
N LYS A 155 5.53 19.66 -1.87
CA LYS A 155 4.66 20.35 -2.84
C LYS A 155 5.40 21.39 -3.69
N ASN A 156 6.41 22.03 -3.13
CA ASN A 156 7.24 22.98 -3.88
C ASN A 156 8.22 22.26 -4.83
N ARG A 157 8.64 21.05 -4.50
CA ARG A 157 9.64 20.29 -5.27
C ARG A 157 9.02 19.39 -6.33
N PHE A 158 7.84 18.85 -6.09
CA PHE A 158 7.16 17.88 -6.95
C PHE A 158 5.81 18.42 -7.43
N ASP A 159 5.45 18.17 -8.69
CA ASP A 159 4.17 18.58 -9.24
C ASP A 159 3.02 17.66 -8.78
N ASP A 160 3.26 16.34 -8.82
CA ASP A 160 2.26 15.33 -8.45
C ASP A 160 2.71 14.56 -7.20
N LEU A 161 1.97 14.76 -6.10
CA LEU A 161 2.26 14.14 -4.81
C LEU A 161 1.32 12.97 -4.53
N TYR A 162 1.23 12.01 -5.44
CA TYR A 162 0.52 10.77 -5.20
C TYR A 162 1.23 9.61 -5.90
N ILE A 163 1.26 8.47 -5.24
CA ILE A 163 1.88 7.25 -5.73
C ILE A 163 0.78 6.22 -5.90
N PRO A 164 0.24 6.01 -7.12
CA PRO A 164 -0.67 4.91 -7.37
C PRO A 164 0.04 3.58 -7.19
N TYR A 165 -0.66 2.59 -6.66
CA TYR A 165 -0.11 1.26 -6.48
C TYR A 165 -1.12 0.16 -6.79
N ILE A 166 -0.61 -1.01 -7.10
CA ILE A 166 -1.34 -2.28 -7.04
C ILE A 166 -0.63 -3.22 -6.08
N LYS A 167 -1.40 -4.01 -5.34
CA LYS A 167 -0.85 -5.01 -4.42
C LYS A 167 -1.53 -6.36 -4.57
N PHE A 168 -0.77 -7.39 -4.26
CA PHE A 168 -1.20 -8.77 -4.24
C PHE A 168 -0.67 -9.43 -2.97
N ILE A 169 -1.48 -10.25 -2.34
CA ILE A 169 -1.07 -11.09 -1.21
C ILE A 169 -1.48 -12.53 -1.44
N ILE A 170 -0.68 -13.45 -0.92
CA ILE A 170 -0.97 -14.88 -0.84
C ILE A 170 -0.42 -15.41 0.47
N GLY A 171 -1.23 -16.13 1.26
CA GLY A 171 -0.79 -16.54 2.57
C GLY A 171 -1.74 -17.46 3.31
N LEU A 172 -1.51 -17.50 4.61
CA LEU A 172 -2.28 -18.29 5.55
C LEU A 172 -2.97 -17.36 6.53
N ARG A 173 -4.23 -17.67 6.85
CA ARG A 173 -5.03 -16.98 7.85
C ARG A 173 -5.64 -18.00 8.79
N TYR A 174 -5.52 -17.72 10.06
CA TYR A 174 -6.15 -18.49 11.12
C TYR A 174 -7.17 -17.60 11.83
N ASP A 175 -8.44 -17.97 11.77
CA ASP A 175 -9.53 -17.29 12.46
C ASP A 175 -9.96 -18.15 13.66
N SER A 176 -10.02 -17.53 14.85
CA SER A 176 -10.53 -18.19 16.02
C SER A 176 -12.06 -18.07 16.05
N ALA A 177 -12.74 -19.19 15.99
CA ALA A 177 -14.20 -19.26 16.06
C ALA A 177 -14.76 -18.68 17.40
N TYR A 178 -13.95 -18.71 18.46
CA TYR A 178 -14.37 -18.27 19.80
C TYR A 178 -14.01 -16.82 20.13
N ALA A 179 -13.02 -16.25 19.44
CA ALA A 179 -12.48 -14.94 19.79
C ALA A 179 -12.99 -13.80 18.89
N GLY A 180 -13.79 -14.09 17.86
CA GLY A 180 -14.25 -13.08 16.90
C GLY A 180 -13.11 -12.40 16.16
N GLY A 181 -11.92 -13.04 16.09
CA GLY A 181 -10.74 -12.47 15.46
C GLY A 181 -9.78 -13.54 14.98
N GLY A 182 -8.80 -13.12 14.18
CA GLY A 182 -7.79 -13.99 13.60
C GLY A 182 -6.49 -13.28 13.29
N SER A 183 -5.51 -14.07 12.85
CA SER A 183 -4.22 -13.57 12.39
C SER A 183 -3.86 -14.15 11.04
N SER A 184 -3.07 -13.44 10.27
CA SER A 184 -2.57 -13.91 8.98
C SER A 184 -1.10 -13.61 8.80
N LEU A 185 -0.45 -14.46 8.01
CA LEU A 185 0.90 -14.26 7.50
C LEU A 185 0.85 -14.49 5.99
N SER A 186 1.21 -13.48 5.24
CA SER A 186 1.11 -13.51 3.78
C SER A 186 2.41 -13.04 3.13
N PHE A 187 2.74 -13.60 1.99
CA PHE A 187 3.64 -12.95 1.05
C PHE A 187 2.96 -11.71 0.50
N TYR A 188 3.71 -10.64 0.40
CA TYR A 188 3.27 -9.34 -0.06
C TYR A 188 4.05 -8.96 -1.31
N PHE A 189 3.31 -8.59 -2.34
CA PHE A 189 3.82 -7.98 -3.57
C PHE A 189 3.11 -6.65 -3.77
N ASN A 190 3.88 -5.60 -4.08
CA ASN A 190 3.34 -4.31 -4.43
C ASN A 190 4.12 -3.73 -5.62
N TYR A 191 3.44 -2.99 -6.47
CA TYR A 191 4.04 -2.23 -7.56
C TYR A 191 3.54 -0.79 -7.51
N ASP A 192 4.49 0.13 -7.36
CA ASP A 192 4.23 1.57 -7.30
C ASP A 192 4.44 2.20 -8.67
N PHE A 193 3.42 2.95 -9.13
CA PHE A 193 3.43 3.67 -10.38
C PHE A 193 3.64 5.15 -10.11
N GLN A 194 4.85 5.61 -9.90
CA GLN A 194 5.04 7.02 -9.63
C GLN A 194 5.54 7.78 -10.85
N LYS A 195 4.92 8.95 -11.11
CA LYS A 195 5.46 10.01 -11.95
C LYS A 195 5.78 11.17 -11.02
N ILE A 196 7.06 11.35 -10.70
CA ILE A 196 7.48 12.55 -10.00
C ILE A 196 8.02 13.54 -11.05
N LYS A 197 7.36 14.68 -11.19
CA LYS A 197 7.92 15.84 -11.87
C LYS A 197 8.61 16.70 -10.83
N VAL A 198 9.91 16.87 -10.96
CA VAL A 198 10.66 17.86 -10.18
C VAL A 198 10.46 19.23 -10.83
N LYS A 199 9.89 20.19 -10.08
CA LYS A 199 9.67 21.55 -10.54
C LYS A 199 10.99 22.24 -10.87
N GLY A 200 11.02 22.97 -11.98
CA GLY A 200 12.16 23.80 -12.37
C GLY A 200 13.32 23.05 -13.02
N VAL A 201 13.22 21.76 -13.25
CA VAL A 201 14.14 21.01 -14.11
C VAL A 201 13.44 20.80 -15.44
N GLU A 202 13.84 21.54 -16.47
CA GLU A 202 13.30 21.40 -17.82
C GLU A 202 13.59 20.00 -18.38
N PRO A 203 12.79 19.55 -19.31
CA PRO A 203 11.44 18.99 -19.34
C PRO A 203 11.45 17.51 -19.01
N ASP A 204 12.36 17.07 -18.15
CA ASP A 204 12.60 15.66 -17.84
C ASP A 204 11.57 15.17 -16.84
N ILE A 205 10.68 14.30 -17.27
CA ILE A 205 9.78 13.59 -16.37
C ILE A 205 10.59 12.48 -15.69
N GLN A 206 10.83 12.64 -14.41
CA GLN A 206 11.41 11.58 -13.58
C GLN A 206 10.27 10.63 -13.17
N ARG A 207 10.38 9.38 -13.56
CA ARG A 207 9.48 8.32 -13.08
C ARG A 207 10.21 7.47 -12.07
N LEU A 208 9.67 7.43 -10.85
CA LEU A 208 10.07 6.47 -9.83
C LEU A 208 9.02 5.37 -9.79
N CYS A 209 9.40 4.17 -10.13
CA CYS A 209 8.59 2.97 -9.93
C CYS A 209 9.30 2.11 -8.91
N SER A 210 8.56 1.31 -8.14
CA SER A 210 9.17 0.28 -7.30
C SER A 210 8.43 -1.04 -7.40
N ILE A 211 9.17 -2.11 -7.18
CA ILE A 211 8.65 -3.44 -6.92
C ILE A 211 9.01 -3.78 -5.48
N ASP A 212 7.99 -4.06 -4.69
CA ASP A 212 8.13 -4.37 -3.28
C ASP A 212 7.75 -5.82 -3.04
N LEU A 213 8.63 -6.56 -2.40
CA LEU A 213 8.45 -7.97 -2.09
C LEU A 213 8.75 -8.19 -0.60
N GLY A 214 7.89 -8.94 0.08
CA GLY A 214 8.11 -9.22 1.49
C GLY A 214 6.97 -10.01 2.13
N VAL A 215 6.74 -9.70 3.40
CA VAL A 215 5.71 -10.35 4.19
C VAL A 215 4.75 -9.31 4.78
N GLN A 216 3.51 -9.73 4.97
CA GLN A 216 2.50 -8.95 5.66
C GLN A 216 1.95 -9.77 6.82
N ILE A 217 2.00 -9.20 8.01
CA ILE A 217 1.33 -9.72 9.20
C ILE A 217 -0.03 -9.03 9.29
N GLY A 218 -1.10 -9.80 9.48
CA GLY A 218 -2.45 -9.28 9.62
C GLY A 218 -3.13 -9.74 10.89
N PHE A 219 -3.99 -8.86 11.42
CA PHE A 219 -4.92 -9.16 12.51
C PHE A 219 -6.31 -8.83 11.99
N HIS A 220 -7.25 -9.74 12.18
CA HIS A 220 -8.60 -9.65 11.64
C HIS A 220 -9.60 -9.70 12.79
N PHE A 221 -10.63 -8.86 12.68
CA PHE A 221 -11.69 -8.74 13.65
C PHE A 221 -13.03 -8.76 12.90
N GLY A 222 -13.97 -9.53 13.37
CA GLY A 222 -15.30 -9.66 12.77
C GLY A 222 -15.93 -10.95 13.25
N SER A 223 -17.19 -10.92 13.58
CA SER A 223 -17.87 -12.12 14.07
C SER A 223 -18.36 -12.95 12.89
N TYR A 224 -17.68 -14.04 12.61
CA TYR A 224 -18.26 -15.16 11.91
C TYR A 224 -18.90 -16.07 12.94
N GLU A 225 -20.22 -16.00 13.11
CA GLU A 225 -20.94 -16.97 13.92
C GLU A 225 -21.22 -18.20 13.06
N TYR A 226 -20.64 -19.34 13.46
CA TYR A 226 -21.09 -20.63 12.95
C TYR A 226 -22.53 -20.80 13.44
N ILE A 227 -23.49 -20.82 12.51
CA ILE A 227 -24.87 -21.13 12.80
C ILE A 227 -24.94 -22.67 12.85
N ASP A 228 -25.04 -23.21 14.05
CA ASP A 228 -25.31 -24.63 14.30
C ASP A 228 -26.68 -25.02 13.70
#